data_e819b1276365ad325b062f92916fb7eb
#
_entry.id   e819b1276365ad325b062f92916fb7eb
#
_cell.length_a   1.000
_cell.length_b   1.000
_cell.length_c   1.000
_cell.angle_alpha   90.00
_cell.angle_beta   90.00
_cell.angle_gamma   90.00
#
_symmetry.space_group_name_H-M   'P 1'
#
loop_
_entity.id
_entity.type
_entity.pdbx_description
1 polymer ?
#
loop_
_entity_poly.entity_id
_entity_poly.type
_entity_poly.pdbx_seq_one_letter_code
_entity_poly.pdbx_strand_id
1 'polypeptide(L)'
;MGTDIEARLRRLEDLQAIQQLFVDYGQHLDAGDVDAYAALFTEDGELKLGPLGKAKGREQIKAVMARSIEGLVGSSFHIVSSPTIRLEGDHASSEVMWTVVQRGADGKPVLPMIGRHRDELVRDADGSWRFRVRRGFVDIPSK
;
A
#
# COMPACT_ATOMS: atom_id res chain seq x y z
N MET A 1 33.66 12.06 3.31
CA MET A 1 33.40 12.31 1.88
C MET A 1 32.74 11.11 1.23
N GLY A 2 33.46 10.00 1.03
CA GLY A 2 32.87 8.80 0.42
C GLY A 2 31.67 8.27 1.19
N THR A 3 31.75 8.25 2.53
CA THR A 3 30.66 7.78 3.39
C THR A 3 29.41 8.64 3.29
N ASP A 4 29.55 9.95 3.07
CA ASP A 4 28.42 10.84 2.89
C ASP A 4 27.67 10.52 1.60
N ILE A 5 28.40 10.32 0.51
CA ILE A 5 27.80 9.94 -0.79
C ILE A 5 27.13 8.57 -0.69
N GLU A 6 27.77 7.60 -0.10
CA GLU A 6 27.20 6.27 0.09
C GLU A 6 25.93 6.32 0.93
N ALA A 7 25.93 7.09 2.01
CA ALA A 7 24.77 7.27 2.87
C ALA A 7 23.60 7.94 2.11
N ARG A 8 23.91 8.92 1.28
CA ARG A 8 22.92 9.62 0.46
C ARG A 8 22.33 8.71 -0.62
N LEU A 9 23.16 7.90 -1.26
CA LEU A 9 22.69 6.93 -2.24
C LEU A 9 21.80 5.88 -1.60
N ARG A 10 22.22 5.37 -0.44
CA ARG A 10 21.40 4.40 0.31
C ARG A 10 20.04 4.97 0.66
N ARG A 11 20.02 6.22 1.12
CA ARG A 11 18.77 6.90 1.43
C ARG A 11 17.86 7.00 0.20
N LEU A 12 18.43 7.38 -0.94
CA LEU A 12 17.65 7.46 -2.19
C LEU A 12 17.13 6.09 -2.63
N GLU A 13 17.96 5.05 -2.52
CA GLU A 13 17.54 3.68 -2.83
C GLU A 13 16.40 3.22 -1.91
N ASP A 14 16.51 3.52 -0.61
CA ASP A 14 15.46 3.17 0.36
C ASP A 14 14.15 3.89 0.04
N LEU A 15 14.22 5.19 -0.25
CA LEU A 15 13.03 5.97 -0.62
C LEU A 15 12.39 5.41 -1.89
N GLN A 16 13.19 5.05 -2.88
CA GLN A 16 12.68 4.46 -4.12
C GLN A 16 12.02 3.11 -3.87
N ALA A 17 12.65 2.26 -3.04
CA ALA A 17 12.09 0.95 -2.71
C ALA A 17 10.75 1.07 -1.99
N ILE A 18 10.62 2.04 -1.09
CA ILE A 18 9.35 2.28 -0.38
C ILE A 18 8.30 2.83 -1.34
N GLN A 19 8.66 3.77 -2.22
CA GLN A 19 7.72 4.27 -3.23
C GLN A 19 7.25 3.15 -4.15
N GLN A 20 8.12 2.19 -4.46
CA GLN A 20 7.74 1.04 -5.28
C GLN A 20 6.70 0.16 -4.58
N LEU A 21 6.73 0.05 -3.26
CA LEU A 21 5.68 -0.66 -2.52
C LEU A 21 4.29 -0.06 -2.76
N PHE A 22 4.20 1.27 -2.83
CA PHE A 22 2.93 1.93 -3.10
C PHE A 22 2.43 1.63 -4.51
N VAL A 23 3.33 1.60 -5.48
CA VAL A 23 3.00 1.25 -6.87
C VAL A 23 2.54 -0.21 -6.95
N ASP A 24 3.31 -1.11 -6.34
CA ASP A 24 3.02 -2.55 -6.37
C ASP A 24 1.69 -2.86 -5.69
N TYR A 25 1.39 -2.21 -4.60
CA TYR A 25 0.10 -2.32 -3.91
C TYR A 25 -1.07 -2.12 -4.89
N GLY A 26 -1.08 -0.99 -5.58
CA GLY A 26 -2.15 -0.68 -6.52
C GLY A 26 -2.20 -1.67 -7.68
N GLN A 27 -1.04 -1.96 -8.28
CA GLN A 27 -0.97 -2.87 -9.43
C GLN A 27 -1.41 -4.29 -9.08
N HIS A 28 -0.99 -4.81 -7.93
CA HIS A 28 -1.37 -6.17 -7.53
C HIS A 28 -2.86 -6.28 -7.26
N LEU A 29 -3.45 -5.30 -6.58
CA LEU A 29 -4.90 -5.31 -6.35
C LEU A 29 -5.68 -5.18 -7.65
N ASP A 30 -5.26 -4.29 -8.54
CA ASP A 30 -5.94 -4.08 -9.82
C ASP A 30 -5.88 -5.33 -10.70
N ALA A 31 -4.80 -6.10 -10.59
CA ALA A 31 -4.62 -7.37 -11.31
C ALA A 31 -5.31 -8.56 -10.62
N GLY A 32 -5.80 -8.38 -9.40
CA GLY A 32 -6.38 -9.46 -8.61
C GLY A 32 -5.36 -10.40 -7.99
N ASP A 33 -4.09 -9.99 -7.93
CA ASP A 33 -3.00 -10.81 -7.39
C ASP A 33 -2.86 -10.57 -5.88
N VAL A 34 -3.73 -11.21 -5.11
CA VAL A 34 -3.75 -11.05 -3.66
C VAL A 34 -2.56 -11.72 -2.97
N ASP A 35 -1.95 -12.72 -3.59
CA ASP A 35 -0.72 -13.33 -3.06
C ASP A 35 0.43 -12.34 -3.12
N ALA A 36 0.63 -11.69 -4.26
CA ALA A 36 1.65 -10.67 -4.42
C ALA A 36 1.40 -9.48 -3.51
N TYR A 37 0.14 -9.08 -3.35
CA TYR A 37 -0.22 -8.01 -2.42
C TYR A 37 0.18 -8.36 -0.98
N ALA A 38 -0.19 -9.55 -0.51
CA ALA A 38 0.13 -9.99 0.85
C ALA A 38 1.64 -10.08 1.09
N ALA A 39 2.41 -10.40 0.06
CA ALA A 39 3.88 -10.46 0.15
C ALA A 39 4.54 -9.09 0.37
N LEU A 40 3.82 -7.99 0.16
CA LEU A 40 4.32 -6.65 0.47
C LEU A 40 4.36 -6.37 1.98
N PHE A 41 3.74 -7.22 2.78
CA PHE A 41 3.72 -7.11 4.24
C PHE A 41 4.77 -8.04 4.85
N THR A 42 5.21 -7.72 6.06
CA THR A 42 6.00 -8.68 6.85
C THR A 42 5.14 -9.90 7.16
N GLU A 43 5.76 -11.00 7.56
CA GLU A 43 5.05 -12.25 7.84
C GLU A 43 3.93 -12.06 8.87
N ASP A 44 4.18 -11.21 9.88
CA ASP A 44 3.21 -10.87 10.94
C ASP A 44 2.56 -9.50 10.73
N GLY A 45 2.63 -8.98 9.51
CA GLY A 45 2.10 -7.65 9.19
C GLY A 45 0.62 -7.50 9.49
N GLU A 46 0.20 -6.25 9.68
CA GLU A 46 -1.18 -5.93 10.01
C GLU A 46 -1.77 -4.95 8.99
N LEU A 47 -3.00 -5.22 8.62
CA LEU A 47 -3.81 -4.33 7.78
C LEU A 47 -5.02 -3.90 8.60
N LYS A 48 -5.20 -2.60 8.78
CA LYS A 48 -6.29 -2.03 9.58
C LYS A 48 -7.10 -1.09 8.70
N LEU A 49 -8.33 -1.47 8.41
CA LEU A 49 -9.21 -0.77 7.48
C LEU A 49 -10.42 -0.12 8.17
N GLY A 50 -10.32 0.15 9.47
CA GLY A 50 -11.42 0.75 10.23
C GLY A 50 -12.68 -0.09 10.19
N PRO A 51 -13.84 0.47 9.73
CA PRO A 51 -15.09 -0.28 9.70
C PRO A 51 -15.06 -1.52 8.80
N LEU A 52 -14.14 -1.56 7.83
CA LEU A 52 -14.00 -2.72 6.93
C LEU A 52 -13.25 -3.88 7.57
N GLY A 53 -12.71 -3.68 8.79
CA GLY A 53 -12.08 -4.73 9.53
C GLY A 53 -10.57 -4.62 9.61
N LYS A 54 -9.96 -5.65 10.16
CA LYS A 54 -8.52 -5.74 10.31
C LYS A 54 -8.06 -7.16 10.02
N ALA A 55 -6.80 -7.30 9.63
CA ALA A 55 -6.19 -8.59 9.35
C ALA A 55 -4.78 -8.59 9.91
N LYS A 56 -4.34 -9.71 10.43
CA LYS A 56 -2.98 -9.92 10.92
C LYS A 56 -2.40 -11.17 10.28
N GLY A 57 -1.18 -11.01 9.73
CA GLY A 57 -0.51 -12.07 8.98
C GLY A 57 -0.98 -12.14 7.54
N ARG A 58 -0.10 -12.66 6.69
CA ARG A 58 -0.32 -12.68 5.23
C ARG A 58 -1.59 -13.42 4.83
N GLU A 59 -1.91 -14.53 5.48
CA GLU A 59 -3.09 -15.31 5.12
C GLU A 59 -4.38 -14.54 5.37
N GLN A 60 -4.48 -13.84 6.51
CA GLN A 60 -5.65 -13.02 6.81
C GLN A 60 -5.73 -11.80 5.88
N ILE A 61 -4.59 -11.16 5.58
CA ILE A 61 -4.52 -10.03 4.67
C ILE A 61 -5.00 -10.44 3.28
N LYS A 62 -4.53 -11.57 2.79
CA LYS A 62 -4.94 -12.14 1.52
C LYS A 62 -6.44 -12.38 1.48
N ALA A 63 -7.01 -12.98 2.52
CA ALA A 63 -8.44 -13.28 2.59
C ALA A 63 -9.29 -12.01 2.58
N VAL A 64 -8.88 -10.99 3.35
CA VAL A 64 -9.60 -9.70 3.38
C VAL A 64 -9.58 -9.03 2.01
N MET A 65 -8.42 -9.01 1.34
CA MET A 65 -8.30 -8.38 0.04
C MET A 65 -9.03 -9.15 -1.04
N ALA A 66 -9.00 -10.48 -1.01
CA ALA A 66 -9.76 -11.30 -1.97
C ALA A 66 -11.25 -10.96 -1.93
N ARG A 67 -11.80 -10.79 -0.74
CA ARG A 67 -13.21 -10.37 -0.58
C ARG A 67 -13.44 -8.95 -1.07
N SER A 68 -12.50 -8.03 -0.77
CA SER A 68 -12.65 -6.61 -1.10
C SER A 68 -12.66 -6.34 -2.59
N ILE A 69 -11.93 -7.12 -3.38
CA ILE A 69 -11.81 -6.91 -4.82
C ILE A 69 -12.67 -7.87 -5.64
N GLU A 70 -13.45 -8.75 -4.99
CA GLU A 70 -14.29 -9.71 -5.68
C GLU A 70 -15.24 -9.01 -6.65
N GLY A 71 -15.19 -9.42 -7.90
CA GLY A 71 -16.02 -8.85 -8.98
C GLY A 71 -15.54 -7.49 -9.50
N LEU A 72 -14.43 -6.97 -8.99
CA LEU A 72 -13.94 -5.62 -9.36
C LEU A 72 -12.75 -5.63 -10.32
N VAL A 73 -12.07 -6.75 -10.48
CA VAL A 73 -10.89 -6.83 -11.36
C VAL A 73 -11.29 -6.50 -12.79
N GLY A 74 -10.56 -5.57 -13.39
CA GLY A 74 -10.84 -5.06 -14.74
C GLY A 74 -11.81 -3.89 -14.81
N SER A 75 -12.50 -3.57 -13.70
CA SER A 75 -13.44 -2.44 -13.65
C SER A 75 -13.15 -1.45 -12.53
N SER A 76 -12.12 -1.70 -11.74
CA SER A 76 -11.72 -0.85 -10.61
C SER A 76 -10.20 -0.73 -10.59
N PHE A 77 -9.70 0.50 -10.46
CA PHE A 77 -8.27 0.78 -10.49
C PHE A 77 -7.89 1.75 -9.38
N HIS A 78 -6.69 1.56 -8.84
CA HIS A 78 -6.14 2.42 -7.80
C HIS A 78 -5.15 3.42 -8.39
N ILE A 79 -5.33 4.69 -8.07
CA ILE A 79 -4.34 5.74 -8.34
C ILE A 79 -3.69 6.06 -7.01
N VAL A 80 -2.39 5.91 -6.93
CA VAL A 80 -1.60 6.18 -5.71
C VAL A 80 -0.80 7.45 -5.93
N SER A 81 -0.83 8.35 -4.97
CA SER A 81 -0.22 9.67 -5.13
C SER A 81 0.23 10.30 -3.83
N SER A 82 1.03 11.35 -3.94
CA SER A 82 1.41 12.23 -2.85
C SER A 82 2.01 11.52 -1.64
N PRO A 83 3.01 10.66 -1.82
CA PRO A 83 3.63 9.97 -0.70
C PRO A 83 4.49 10.91 0.14
N THR A 84 4.39 10.78 1.47
CA THR A 84 5.32 11.39 2.42
C THR A 84 5.98 10.25 3.19
N ILE A 85 7.30 10.20 3.18
CA ILE A 85 8.07 9.10 3.77
C ILE A 85 9.08 9.67 4.76
N ARG A 86 9.13 9.09 5.96
CA ARG A 86 10.15 9.39 6.97
C ARG A 86 10.99 8.15 7.19
N LEU A 87 12.26 8.22 6.82
CA LEU A 87 13.21 7.14 7.04
C LEU A 87 13.92 7.31 8.38
N GLU A 88 14.02 6.21 9.13
CA GLU A 88 14.76 6.14 10.38
C GLU A 88 15.51 4.81 10.44
N GLY A 89 16.70 4.74 9.80
CA GLY A 89 17.48 3.52 9.73
C GLY A 89 16.75 2.42 8.96
N ASP A 90 16.46 1.32 9.64
CA ASP A 90 15.75 0.18 9.06
C ASP A 90 14.23 0.24 9.27
N HIS A 91 13.74 1.39 9.72
CA HIS A 91 12.32 1.67 9.91
C HIS A 91 11.92 2.89 9.10
N ALA A 92 10.65 2.95 8.77
CA ALA A 92 10.08 4.13 8.11
C ALA A 92 8.61 4.26 8.48
N SER A 93 8.11 5.48 8.36
CA SER A 93 6.68 5.75 8.39
C SER A 93 6.29 6.48 7.13
N SER A 94 5.07 6.33 6.70
CA SER A 94 4.60 6.99 5.50
C SER A 94 3.12 7.33 5.55
N GLU A 95 2.75 8.31 4.75
CA GLU A 95 1.36 8.60 4.42
C GLU A 95 1.28 8.74 2.90
N VAL A 96 0.28 8.09 2.29
CA VAL A 96 0.10 8.11 0.84
C VAL A 96 -1.38 8.21 0.54
N MET A 97 -1.74 8.96 -0.49
CA MET A 97 -3.12 9.09 -0.95
C MET A 97 -3.44 8.00 -1.97
N TRP A 98 -4.67 7.53 -1.91
CA TRP A 98 -5.20 6.63 -2.93
C TRP A 98 -6.55 7.11 -3.43
N THR A 99 -6.79 6.90 -4.70
CA THR A 99 -8.04 7.22 -5.38
C THR A 99 -8.49 5.97 -6.12
N VAL A 100 -9.74 5.58 -5.94
CA VAL A 100 -10.32 4.46 -6.69
C VAL A 100 -11.10 5.04 -7.86
N VAL A 101 -10.83 4.53 -9.06
CA VAL A 101 -11.57 4.85 -10.27
C VAL A 101 -12.27 3.58 -10.72
N GLN A 102 -13.56 3.65 -10.94
CA GLN A 102 -14.36 2.49 -11.37
C GLN A 102 -15.15 2.80 -12.63
N ARG A 103 -15.49 1.74 -13.37
CA ARG A 103 -16.40 1.86 -14.51
C ARG A 103 -17.82 2.00 -14.00
N GLY A 104 -18.47 3.11 -14.34
CA GLY A 104 -19.87 3.34 -14.03
C GLY A 104 -20.80 2.54 -14.93
N ALA A 105 -22.09 2.60 -14.62
CA ALA A 105 -23.13 1.88 -15.37
C ALA A 105 -23.19 2.29 -16.84
N ASP A 106 -22.82 3.53 -17.17
CA ASP A 106 -22.78 4.07 -18.53
C ASP A 106 -21.43 3.81 -19.23
N GLY A 107 -20.52 3.07 -18.60
CA GLY A 107 -19.19 2.79 -19.12
C GLY A 107 -18.18 3.91 -18.87
N LYS A 108 -18.59 5.03 -18.29
CA LYS A 108 -17.71 6.16 -17.99
C LYS A 108 -17.03 5.98 -16.63
N PRO A 109 -15.88 6.66 -16.41
CA PRO A 109 -15.22 6.57 -15.11
C PRO A 109 -16.02 7.28 -14.02
N VAL A 110 -16.05 6.68 -12.83
CA VAL A 110 -16.60 7.28 -11.62
C VAL A 110 -15.54 7.18 -10.51
N LEU A 111 -15.60 8.11 -9.56
CA LEU A 111 -14.69 8.17 -8.41
C LEU A 111 -15.48 7.86 -7.15
N PRO A 112 -15.62 6.58 -6.78
CA PRO A 112 -16.44 6.22 -5.62
C PRO A 112 -15.80 6.62 -4.29
N MET A 113 -14.45 6.67 -4.22
CA MET A 113 -13.80 7.03 -2.98
C MET A 113 -12.36 7.49 -3.16
N ILE A 114 -11.94 8.32 -2.22
CA ILE A 114 -10.57 8.82 -2.08
C ILE A 114 -10.19 8.68 -0.62
N GLY A 115 -8.96 8.27 -0.36
CA GLY A 115 -8.50 8.10 1.00
C GLY A 115 -6.99 8.14 1.15
N ARG A 116 -6.55 7.72 2.31
CA ARG A 116 -5.13 7.70 2.65
C ARG A 116 -4.75 6.39 3.31
N HIS A 117 -3.49 6.04 3.19
CA HIS A 117 -2.87 5.02 4.02
C HIS A 117 -1.82 5.67 4.91
N ARG A 118 -1.77 5.25 6.16
CA ARG A 118 -0.69 5.56 7.09
C ARG A 118 0.01 4.27 7.43
N ASP A 119 1.31 4.25 7.24
CA ASP A 119 2.08 3.01 7.24
C ASP A 119 3.24 3.07 8.23
N GLU A 120 3.55 1.90 8.79
CA GLU A 120 4.82 1.62 9.44
C GLU A 120 5.52 0.56 8.59
N LEU A 121 6.76 0.84 8.20
CA LEU A 121 7.53 -0.02 7.33
C LEU A 121 8.83 -0.43 8.01
N VAL A 122 9.34 -1.58 7.62
CA VAL A 122 10.62 -2.09 8.11
C VAL A 122 11.41 -2.68 6.95
N ARG A 123 12.74 -2.62 7.08
CA ARG A 123 13.63 -3.42 6.26
C ARG A 123 13.60 -4.82 6.83
N ASP A 124 13.09 -5.77 6.07
CA ASP A 124 12.97 -7.16 6.51
C ASP A 124 14.32 -7.87 6.45
N ALA A 125 14.37 -9.08 6.98
CA ALA A 125 15.59 -9.88 7.09
C ALA A 125 16.28 -10.12 5.74
N ASP A 126 15.52 -10.16 4.64
CA ASP A 126 16.06 -10.34 3.29
C ASP A 126 16.55 -9.03 2.65
N GLY A 127 16.50 -7.91 3.39
CA GLY A 127 16.90 -6.59 2.91
C GLY A 127 15.81 -5.81 2.19
N SER A 128 14.64 -6.40 1.99
CA SER A 128 13.52 -5.74 1.33
C SER A 128 12.69 -4.93 2.30
N TRP A 129 12.18 -3.80 1.84
CA TRP A 129 11.21 -3.03 2.61
C TRP A 129 9.83 -3.67 2.51
N ARG A 130 9.12 -3.71 3.66
CA ARG A 130 7.75 -4.26 3.74
C ARG A 130 6.90 -3.46 4.71
N PHE A 131 5.60 -3.49 4.50
CA PHE A 131 4.65 -2.94 5.47
C PHE A 131 4.61 -3.83 6.70
N ARG A 132 4.85 -3.25 7.86
CA ARG A 132 4.59 -3.90 9.14
C ARG A 132 3.17 -3.63 9.61
N VAL A 133 2.70 -2.41 9.45
CA VAL A 133 1.32 -2.03 9.72
C VAL A 133 0.87 -1.07 8.62
N ARG A 134 -0.28 -1.32 8.06
CA ARG A 134 -0.90 -0.41 7.11
C ARG A 134 -2.30 -0.05 7.59
N ARG A 135 -2.57 1.26 7.79
CA ARG A 135 -3.89 1.75 8.20
C ARG A 135 -4.53 2.47 7.03
N GLY A 136 -5.74 2.05 6.66
CA GLY A 136 -6.49 2.67 5.58
C GLY A 136 -7.61 3.56 6.12
N PHE A 137 -7.76 4.72 5.49
CA PHE A 137 -8.80 5.69 5.81
C PHE A 137 -9.52 6.09 4.54
N VAL A 138 -10.84 6.13 4.58
CA VAL A 138 -11.64 6.69 3.49
C VAL A 138 -11.98 8.13 3.89
N ASP A 139 -11.48 9.09 3.12
CA ASP A 139 -11.74 10.51 3.38
C ASP A 139 -13.01 10.98 2.69
N ILE A 140 -13.28 10.50 1.48
CA ILE A 140 -14.49 10.79 0.72
C ILE A 140 -15.01 9.48 0.13
N PRO A 141 -16.27 9.08 0.36
CA PRO A 141 -17.23 9.75 1.26
C PRO A 141 -16.93 9.45 2.72
N SER A 142 -17.12 10.42 3.57
CA SER A 142 -17.07 10.25 5.01
C SER A 142 -18.14 11.13 5.66
N LYS A 143 -18.45 10.80 6.90
CA LYS A 143 -19.42 11.59 7.65
C LYS A 143 -18.78 12.81 8.29
#